data_1a76a747444ff034ffdedffba8af6bdc
#
_entry.id   1a76a747444ff034ffdedffba8af6bdc
#
_cell.length_a   1.000
_cell.length_b   1.000
_cell.length_c   1.000
_cell.angle_alpha   90.00
_cell.angle_beta   90.00
_cell.angle_gamma   90.00
#
_symmetry.space_group_name_H-M   'P 1'
#
loop_
_entity.id
_entity.type
_entity.pdbx_description
1 polymer ?
#
loop_
_entity_poly.entity_id
_entity_poly.type
_entity_poly.pdbx_seq_one_letter_code
_entity_poly.pdbx_strand_id
1 'polypeptide(L)'
;MKQKTIALLYHYVAKETNDDYFSHDHVLVDNQTDEIVEYMAKTFKKRKYAIQIIRVSPDDYSELKNIKADYIFNLVDSKAMELRIAKILDRMHIPHSGASAEAIAMTNNKVRAKRIFEANNLPTPKYTVLPMGMRLTRSLVPSKFPLIVKPAYEHCSIGITDNSIATTYVGLQKVVKKLRATVGQTLIIEEFIPGREFQV
;
A
#
# COMPACT_ATOMS: atom_id res chain seq x y z
N MET A 1 -9.06 -28.84 -25.92
CA MET A 1 -8.26 -28.32 -24.75
C MET A 1 -9.20 -28.09 -23.58
N LYS A 2 -8.80 -28.45 -22.35
CA LYS A 2 -9.60 -28.18 -21.14
C LYS A 2 -9.75 -26.67 -20.97
N GLN A 3 -10.95 -26.20 -20.68
CA GLN A 3 -11.20 -24.80 -20.39
C GLN A 3 -10.40 -24.39 -19.13
N LYS A 4 -9.61 -23.31 -19.23
CA LYS A 4 -8.87 -22.76 -18.08
C LYS A 4 -9.78 -21.95 -17.18
N THR A 5 -9.53 -22.02 -15.88
CA THR A 5 -10.27 -21.31 -14.83
C THR A 5 -9.43 -20.17 -14.27
N ILE A 6 -10.04 -18.98 -14.16
CA ILE A 6 -9.47 -17.83 -13.47
C ILE A 6 -10.26 -17.58 -12.18
N ALA A 7 -9.60 -17.50 -11.06
CA ALA A 7 -10.18 -17.03 -9.81
C ALA A 7 -10.02 -15.50 -9.73
N LEU A 8 -11.10 -14.78 -9.51
CA LEU A 8 -11.09 -13.36 -9.17
C LEU A 8 -11.19 -13.26 -7.65
N LEU A 9 -10.09 -12.90 -7.02
CA LEU A 9 -9.99 -12.75 -5.57
C LEU A 9 -10.12 -11.26 -5.21
N TYR A 10 -11.10 -10.94 -4.36
CA TYR A 10 -11.32 -9.58 -3.91
C TYR A 10 -11.76 -9.53 -2.45
N HIS A 11 -11.69 -8.35 -1.85
CA HIS A 11 -12.09 -8.16 -0.47
C HIS A 11 -13.39 -7.35 -0.37
N TYR A 12 -14.04 -7.53 0.75
CA TYR A 12 -15.22 -6.77 1.16
C TYR A 12 -14.99 -6.20 2.55
N VAL A 13 -15.27 -4.92 2.69
CA VAL A 13 -15.34 -4.27 4.00
C VAL A 13 -16.79 -3.93 4.27
N ALA A 14 -17.36 -4.49 5.34
CA ALA A 14 -18.72 -4.14 5.73
C ALA A 14 -18.79 -2.65 6.08
N LYS A 15 -19.89 -1.98 5.68
CA LYS A 15 -20.09 -0.52 5.81
C LYS A 15 -20.10 0.01 7.27
N GLU A 16 -19.92 -0.83 8.28
CA GLU A 16 -20.11 -0.48 9.68
C GLU A 16 -18.85 -0.47 10.55
N THR A 17 -17.67 -0.41 10.00
CA THR A 17 -16.52 -0.14 10.86
C THR A 17 -16.41 1.37 11.08
N ASN A 18 -16.83 1.81 12.29
CA ASN A 18 -16.56 3.14 12.84
C ASN A 18 -15.06 3.40 13.08
N ASP A 19 -14.20 2.86 12.22
CA ASP A 19 -12.79 3.16 12.27
C ASP A 19 -12.56 4.46 11.49
N ASP A 20 -12.36 5.56 12.22
CA ASP A 20 -11.96 6.88 11.72
C ASP A 20 -10.69 6.83 10.81
N TYR A 21 -10.12 5.66 10.64
CA TYR A 21 -8.95 5.39 9.81
C TYR A 21 -9.27 5.28 8.31
N PHE A 22 -10.53 5.00 7.97
CA PHE A 22 -11.00 5.01 6.58
C PHE A 22 -11.65 6.35 6.29
N SER A 23 -10.87 7.27 5.74
CA SER A 23 -11.43 8.50 5.16
C SER A 23 -12.53 8.16 4.13
N HIS A 24 -13.48 9.08 3.91
CA HIS A 24 -14.56 8.94 2.93
C HIS A 24 -14.10 8.41 1.56
N ASP A 25 -12.85 8.66 1.19
CA ASP A 25 -12.26 8.24 -0.08
C ASP A 25 -12.05 6.72 -0.18
N HIS A 26 -11.75 6.03 0.93
CA HIS A 26 -11.58 4.57 0.93
C HIS A 26 -12.91 3.81 0.83
N VAL A 27 -13.99 4.35 1.36
CA VAL A 27 -15.34 3.75 1.22
C VAL A 27 -15.84 3.81 -0.21
N LEU A 28 -15.45 4.83 -0.98
CA LEU A 28 -15.78 4.94 -2.41
C LEU A 28 -15.03 3.90 -3.26
N VAL A 29 -13.80 3.53 -2.88
CA VAL A 29 -13.02 2.50 -3.57
C VAL A 29 -13.66 1.12 -3.41
N ASP A 30 -14.20 0.78 -2.24
CA ASP A 30 -14.84 -0.52 -2.00
C ASP A 30 -16.11 -0.75 -2.83
N ASN A 31 -16.91 0.30 -3.07
CA ASN A 31 -18.10 0.19 -3.93
C ASN A 31 -17.74 -0.05 -5.40
N GLN A 32 -16.55 0.37 -5.85
CA GLN A 32 -16.08 0.14 -7.22
C GLN A 32 -15.55 -1.29 -7.42
N THR A 33 -15.17 -1.99 -6.35
CA THR A 33 -14.57 -3.33 -6.46
C THR A 33 -15.56 -4.35 -7.02
N ASP A 34 -16.82 -4.34 -6.59
CA ASP A 34 -17.84 -5.25 -7.11
C ASP A 34 -18.09 -5.02 -8.62
N GLU A 35 -18.17 -3.76 -9.06
CA GLU A 35 -18.34 -3.40 -10.47
C GLU A 35 -17.14 -3.85 -11.33
N ILE A 36 -15.91 -3.68 -10.80
CA ILE A 36 -14.68 -4.13 -11.46
C ILE A 36 -14.68 -5.66 -11.59
N VAL A 37 -15.02 -6.37 -10.52
CA VAL A 37 -15.08 -7.84 -10.52
C VAL A 37 -16.10 -8.35 -11.54
N GLU A 38 -17.29 -7.74 -11.59
CA GLU A 38 -18.29 -8.10 -12.60
C GLU A 38 -17.82 -7.82 -14.04
N TYR A 39 -17.23 -6.66 -14.27
CA TYR A 39 -16.70 -6.30 -15.58
C TYR A 39 -15.62 -7.29 -16.03
N MET A 40 -14.69 -7.62 -15.13
CA MET A 40 -13.62 -8.58 -15.42
C MET A 40 -14.18 -9.98 -15.66
N ALA A 41 -15.14 -10.44 -14.84
CA ALA A 41 -15.78 -11.73 -15.01
C ALA A 41 -16.47 -11.84 -16.39
N LYS A 42 -17.21 -10.80 -16.80
CA LYS A 42 -17.83 -10.73 -18.13
C LYS A 42 -16.78 -10.75 -19.23
N THR A 43 -15.68 -10.02 -19.06
CA THR A 43 -14.61 -9.94 -20.06
C THR A 43 -13.86 -11.26 -20.24
N PHE A 44 -13.51 -11.94 -19.15
CA PHE A 44 -12.84 -13.24 -19.24
C PHE A 44 -13.77 -14.36 -19.75
N LYS A 45 -15.07 -14.35 -19.39
CA LYS A 45 -16.05 -15.27 -19.95
C LYS A 45 -16.17 -15.14 -21.47
N LYS A 46 -16.18 -13.91 -22.03
CA LYS A 46 -16.13 -13.67 -23.46
C LYS A 46 -14.91 -14.29 -24.14
N ARG A 47 -13.79 -14.40 -23.40
CA ARG A 47 -12.55 -15.04 -23.83
C ARG A 47 -12.49 -16.54 -23.53
N LYS A 48 -13.65 -17.14 -23.19
CA LYS A 48 -13.83 -18.59 -22.93
C LYS A 48 -13.09 -19.12 -21.70
N TYR A 49 -12.80 -18.29 -20.71
CA TYR A 49 -12.34 -18.73 -19.40
C TYR A 49 -13.53 -19.08 -18.50
N ALA A 50 -13.37 -20.13 -17.68
CA ALA A 50 -14.25 -20.34 -16.53
C ALA A 50 -13.85 -19.36 -15.41
N ILE A 51 -14.83 -18.86 -14.64
CA ILE A 51 -14.58 -17.86 -13.60
C ILE A 51 -15.05 -18.40 -12.26
N GLN A 52 -14.16 -18.34 -11.28
CA GLN A 52 -14.44 -18.54 -9.86
C GLN A 52 -14.32 -17.19 -9.17
N ILE A 53 -15.34 -16.75 -8.45
CA ILE A 53 -15.31 -15.51 -7.66
C ILE A 53 -15.05 -15.91 -6.23
N ILE A 54 -14.01 -15.31 -5.61
CA ILE A 54 -13.58 -15.56 -4.25
C ILE A 54 -13.61 -14.25 -3.50
N ARG A 55 -14.39 -14.21 -2.44
CA ARG A 55 -14.56 -13.03 -1.60
C ARG A 55 -13.94 -13.29 -0.23
N VAL A 56 -13.16 -12.34 0.25
CA VAL A 56 -12.53 -12.41 1.57
C VAL A 56 -12.83 -11.13 2.37
N SER A 57 -12.74 -11.23 3.68
CA SER A 57 -12.82 -10.09 4.59
C SER A 57 -11.66 -10.14 5.60
N PRO A 58 -11.41 -9.06 6.36
CA PRO A 58 -10.38 -9.06 7.38
C PRO A 58 -10.50 -10.21 8.39
N ASP A 59 -11.72 -10.66 8.65
CA ASP A 59 -12.04 -11.68 9.65
C ASP A 59 -12.25 -13.08 9.05
N ASP A 60 -12.42 -13.18 7.70
CA ASP A 60 -12.69 -14.46 7.04
C ASP A 60 -11.90 -14.64 5.75
N TYR A 61 -11.03 -15.63 5.76
CA TYR A 61 -10.20 -16.10 4.65
C TYR A 61 -10.56 -17.54 4.24
N SER A 62 -11.67 -18.08 4.74
CA SER A 62 -12.02 -19.50 4.58
C SER A 62 -12.21 -19.93 3.12
N GLU A 63 -12.67 -19.02 2.27
CA GLU A 63 -12.87 -19.32 0.85
C GLU A 63 -11.56 -19.53 0.07
N LEU A 64 -10.42 -19.03 0.54
CA LEU A 64 -9.14 -19.22 -0.14
C LEU A 64 -8.78 -20.69 -0.31
N LYS A 65 -9.12 -21.56 0.65
CA LYS A 65 -8.87 -23.01 0.55
C LYS A 65 -9.69 -23.70 -0.54
N ASN A 66 -10.74 -23.06 -1.02
CA ASN A 66 -11.65 -23.59 -2.04
C ASN A 66 -11.26 -23.19 -3.46
N ILE A 67 -10.17 -22.44 -3.65
CA ILE A 67 -9.70 -22.02 -4.96
C ILE A 67 -9.26 -23.23 -5.77
N LYS A 68 -9.91 -23.42 -6.93
CA LYS A 68 -9.58 -24.43 -7.93
C LYS A 68 -9.45 -23.73 -9.27
N ALA A 69 -8.34 -23.06 -9.50
CA ALA A 69 -8.10 -22.24 -10.69
C ALA A 69 -6.70 -22.47 -11.25
N ASP A 70 -6.54 -22.20 -12.55
CA ASP A 70 -5.23 -22.21 -13.22
C ASP A 70 -4.48 -20.90 -13.00
N TYR A 71 -5.19 -19.82 -12.61
CA TYR A 71 -4.63 -18.50 -12.33
C TYR A 71 -5.52 -17.73 -11.33
N ILE A 72 -4.91 -16.98 -10.43
CA ILE A 72 -5.63 -16.10 -9.50
C ILE A 72 -5.37 -14.64 -9.90
N PHE A 73 -6.44 -13.92 -10.18
CA PHE A 73 -6.40 -12.48 -10.36
C PHE A 73 -6.71 -11.82 -9.01
N ASN A 74 -5.68 -11.32 -8.35
CA ASN A 74 -5.78 -10.72 -7.03
C ASN A 74 -6.14 -9.23 -7.15
N LEU A 75 -7.32 -8.87 -6.65
CA LEU A 75 -7.86 -7.52 -6.59
C LEU A 75 -7.95 -7.01 -5.14
N VAL A 76 -7.31 -7.69 -4.19
CA VAL A 76 -7.29 -7.23 -2.79
C VAL A 76 -6.36 -6.03 -2.69
N ASP A 77 -6.96 -4.86 -2.43
CA ASP A 77 -6.27 -3.59 -2.18
C ASP A 77 -6.67 -3.09 -0.78
N SER A 78 -6.13 -3.72 0.23
CA SER A 78 -6.37 -3.38 1.64
C SER A 78 -5.09 -3.56 2.42
N LYS A 79 -4.60 -2.48 3.00
CA LYS A 79 -3.38 -2.46 3.82
C LYS A 79 -3.40 -3.52 4.94
N ALA A 80 -4.57 -3.76 5.54
CA ALA A 80 -4.74 -4.76 6.59
C ALA A 80 -4.60 -6.20 6.09
N MET A 81 -4.92 -6.44 4.81
CA MET A 81 -5.07 -7.79 4.24
C MET A 81 -3.98 -8.16 3.24
N GLU A 82 -3.45 -7.20 2.47
CA GLU A 82 -2.59 -7.45 1.31
C GLU A 82 -1.39 -8.36 1.62
N LEU A 83 -0.65 -8.09 2.71
CA LEU A 83 0.50 -8.92 3.09
C LEU A 83 0.07 -10.34 3.50
N ARG A 84 -1.05 -10.48 4.19
CA ARG A 84 -1.57 -11.79 4.62
C ARG A 84 -2.05 -12.59 3.43
N ILE A 85 -2.78 -11.96 2.52
CA ILE A 85 -3.23 -12.57 1.25
C ILE A 85 -2.02 -13.01 0.44
N ALA A 86 -1.04 -12.15 0.20
CA ALA A 86 0.16 -12.50 -0.56
C ALA A 86 0.89 -13.73 0.04
N LYS A 87 1.05 -13.78 1.38
CA LYS A 87 1.64 -14.96 2.06
C LYS A 87 0.85 -16.24 1.82
N ILE A 88 -0.47 -16.16 1.72
CA ILE A 88 -1.31 -17.32 1.43
C ILE A 88 -1.15 -17.73 -0.03
N LEU A 89 -1.23 -16.77 -0.96
CA LEU A 89 -1.11 -17.01 -2.40
C LEU A 89 0.27 -17.58 -2.77
N ASP A 90 1.36 -17.07 -2.20
CA ASP A 90 2.72 -17.59 -2.41
C ASP A 90 2.84 -19.10 -2.03
N ARG A 91 2.05 -19.56 -1.04
CA ARG A 91 2.05 -20.96 -0.59
C ARG A 91 1.15 -21.87 -1.43
N MET A 92 0.22 -21.32 -2.17
CA MET A 92 -0.73 -22.10 -2.97
C MET A 92 -0.12 -22.68 -4.23
N HIS A 93 1.05 -22.19 -4.66
CA HIS A 93 1.71 -22.58 -5.92
C HIS A 93 0.81 -22.42 -7.17
N ILE A 94 -0.19 -21.57 -7.10
CA ILE A 94 -1.02 -21.18 -8.26
C ILE A 94 -0.48 -19.84 -8.77
N PRO A 95 -0.19 -19.70 -10.06
CA PRO A 95 0.20 -18.40 -10.63
C PRO A 95 -0.84 -17.33 -10.31
N HIS A 96 -0.40 -16.17 -9.87
CA HIS A 96 -1.31 -15.08 -9.50
C HIS A 96 -0.79 -13.71 -9.95
N SER A 97 -1.68 -12.74 -10.05
CA SER A 97 -1.31 -11.33 -10.20
C SER A 97 -0.92 -10.73 -8.86
N GLY A 98 -0.15 -9.67 -8.92
CA GLY A 98 0.33 -8.96 -7.74
C GLY A 98 1.74 -9.36 -7.33
N ALA A 99 2.29 -8.63 -6.38
CA ALA A 99 3.63 -8.85 -5.87
C ALA A 99 3.68 -9.97 -4.84
N SER A 100 4.85 -10.59 -4.68
CA SER A 100 5.08 -11.56 -3.61
C SER A 100 4.96 -10.93 -2.22
N ALA A 101 4.70 -11.75 -1.21
CA ALA A 101 4.65 -11.28 0.18
C ALA A 101 5.95 -10.58 0.61
N GLU A 102 7.09 -11.04 0.10
CA GLU A 102 8.38 -10.40 0.37
C GLU A 102 8.44 -8.99 -0.24
N ALA A 103 8.05 -8.84 -1.49
CA ALA A 103 8.03 -7.55 -2.17
C ALA A 103 7.08 -6.56 -1.47
N ILE A 104 5.86 -7.00 -1.12
CA ILE A 104 4.91 -6.18 -0.35
C ILE A 104 5.48 -5.77 1.00
N ALA A 105 6.07 -6.71 1.76
CA ALA A 105 6.68 -6.39 3.05
C ALA A 105 7.86 -5.41 2.94
N MET A 106 8.56 -5.39 1.81
CA MET A 106 9.64 -4.44 1.53
C MET A 106 9.10 -3.06 1.15
N THR A 107 8.14 -3.00 0.25
CA THR A 107 7.62 -1.73 -0.30
C THR A 107 6.74 -0.98 0.68
N ASN A 108 5.99 -1.68 1.52
CA ASN A 108 5.18 -1.07 2.57
C ASN A 108 5.99 -0.45 3.73
N ASN A 109 7.30 -0.59 3.70
CA ASN A 109 8.21 0.02 4.66
C ASN A 109 9.22 0.90 3.93
N LYS A 110 8.93 2.21 3.85
CA LYS A 110 9.80 3.18 3.15
C LYS A 110 11.24 3.20 3.69
N VAL A 111 11.42 2.95 5.00
CA VAL A 111 12.78 2.87 5.59
C VAL A 111 13.53 1.66 5.04
N ARG A 112 12.84 0.51 4.95
CA ARG A 112 13.43 -0.71 4.40
C ARG A 112 13.74 -0.55 2.91
N ALA A 113 12.80 0.00 2.15
CA ALA A 113 12.99 0.27 0.73
C ALA A 113 14.21 1.17 0.48
N LYS A 114 14.35 2.28 1.22
CA LYS A 114 15.51 3.18 1.11
C LYS A 114 16.83 2.48 1.42
N ARG A 115 16.88 1.66 2.46
CA ARG A 115 18.09 0.87 2.79
C ARG A 115 18.47 -0.10 1.68
N ILE A 116 17.49 -0.69 1.00
CA ILE A 116 17.74 -1.56 -0.16
C ILE A 116 18.28 -0.74 -1.34
N PHE A 117 17.73 0.45 -1.59
CA PHE A 117 18.25 1.33 -2.62
C PHE A 117 19.71 1.72 -2.34
N GLU A 118 20.04 2.11 -1.11
CA GLU A 118 21.41 2.43 -0.70
C GLU A 118 22.35 1.22 -0.87
N ALA A 119 21.92 0.03 -0.42
CA ALA A 119 22.71 -1.19 -0.53
C ALA A 119 23.00 -1.61 -1.99
N ASN A 120 22.14 -1.20 -2.91
CA ASN A 120 22.30 -1.46 -4.34
C ASN A 120 22.82 -0.24 -5.14
N ASN A 121 23.32 0.79 -4.47
CA ASN A 121 23.81 2.03 -5.09
C ASN A 121 22.77 2.74 -5.98
N LEU A 122 21.48 2.58 -5.68
CA LEU A 122 20.41 3.28 -6.37
C LEU A 122 20.21 4.67 -5.76
N PRO A 123 20.05 5.71 -6.58
CA PRO A 123 19.81 7.06 -6.09
C PRO A 123 18.53 7.12 -5.22
N THR A 124 18.65 7.68 -4.05
CA THR A 124 17.52 7.98 -3.15
C THR A 124 17.75 9.32 -2.47
N PRO A 125 16.70 10.14 -2.25
CA PRO A 125 16.85 11.39 -1.50
C PRO A 125 17.47 11.15 -0.12
N LYS A 126 18.34 12.07 0.33
CA LYS A 126 18.87 12.04 1.70
C LYS A 126 17.73 12.07 2.70
N TYR A 127 17.79 11.25 3.72
CA TYR A 127 16.70 11.11 4.67
C TYR A 127 17.17 10.86 6.11
N THR A 128 16.27 11.12 7.02
CA THR A 128 16.39 10.75 8.44
C THR A 128 15.10 10.04 8.87
N VAL A 129 15.26 8.94 9.57
CA VAL A 129 14.14 8.24 10.22
C VAL A 129 13.88 8.87 11.59
N LEU A 130 12.64 9.25 11.84
CA LEU A 130 12.20 9.85 13.09
C LEU A 130 11.20 8.93 13.78
N PRO A 131 11.62 7.99 14.64
CA PRO A 131 10.75 7.09 15.38
C PRO A 131 9.69 7.84 16.19
N MET A 132 8.58 7.16 16.47
CA MET A 132 7.56 7.70 17.36
C MET A 132 8.19 8.00 18.73
N GLY A 133 7.87 9.17 19.32
CA GLY A 133 8.43 9.62 20.59
C GLY A 133 9.81 10.29 20.52
N MET A 134 10.60 10.09 19.47
CA MET A 134 11.89 10.76 19.32
C MET A 134 11.71 12.26 19.06
N ARG A 135 12.38 13.10 19.85
CA ARG A 135 12.35 14.56 19.64
C ARG A 135 13.11 14.94 18.37
N LEU A 136 12.50 15.76 17.52
CA LEU A 136 13.19 16.36 16.38
C LEU A 136 14.22 17.39 16.87
N THR A 137 15.46 17.22 16.45
CA THR A 137 16.57 18.16 16.70
C THR A 137 17.15 18.65 15.36
N ARG A 138 17.91 19.75 15.38
CA ARG A 138 18.56 20.27 14.16
C ARG A 138 19.57 19.29 13.56
N SER A 139 20.21 18.46 14.38
CA SER A 139 21.15 17.43 13.93
C SER A 139 20.50 16.29 13.13
N LEU A 140 19.17 16.14 13.22
CA LEU A 140 18.40 15.14 12.47
C LEU A 140 17.91 15.67 11.10
N VAL A 141 18.25 16.90 10.74
CA VAL A 141 17.89 17.46 9.43
C VAL A 141 18.81 16.87 8.37
N PRO A 142 18.28 16.10 7.39
CA PRO A 142 19.12 15.27 6.51
C PRO A 142 19.82 16.06 5.39
N SER A 143 19.26 17.20 5.00
CA SER A 143 19.80 18.05 3.94
C SER A 143 19.35 19.50 4.06
N LYS A 144 19.63 20.32 3.04
CA LYS A 144 19.08 21.67 2.93
C LYS A 144 17.56 21.61 2.67
N PHE A 145 16.85 22.66 3.10
CA PHE A 145 15.42 22.83 2.74
C PHE A 145 15.25 23.13 1.23
N PRO A 146 14.11 22.76 0.63
CA PRO A 146 12.92 22.17 1.26
C PRO A 146 13.05 20.69 1.59
N LEU A 147 12.30 20.27 2.62
CA LEU A 147 12.22 18.89 3.07
C LEU A 147 10.78 18.42 3.03
N ILE A 148 10.56 17.14 2.75
CA ILE A 148 9.23 16.51 2.85
C ILE A 148 9.20 15.52 4.01
N VAL A 149 8.08 15.49 4.73
CA VAL A 149 7.85 14.53 5.82
C VAL A 149 6.77 13.55 5.40
N LYS A 150 7.06 12.27 5.54
CA LYS A 150 6.17 11.17 5.12
C LYS A 150 6.00 10.15 6.25
N PRO A 151 4.81 9.54 6.41
CA PRO A 151 4.67 8.34 7.24
C PRO A 151 5.52 7.19 6.67
N ALA A 152 6.19 6.44 7.55
CA ALA A 152 7.10 5.37 7.13
C ALA A 152 6.39 4.16 6.54
N TYR A 153 5.15 3.89 6.97
CA TYR A 153 4.42 2.64 6.71
C TYR A 153 3.12 2.84 5.93
N GLU A 154 2.85 4.05 5.44
CA GLU A 154 1.67 4.33 4.61
C GLU A 154 2.01 4.25 3.11
N HIS A 155 1.01 3.94 2.28
CA HIS A 155 1.05 4.02 0.82
C HIS A 155 -0.05 4.96 0.30
N CYS A 156 -0.24 5.08 -1.00
CA CYS A 156 -1.28 5.91 -1.64
C CYS A 156 -1.33 7.35 -1.16
N SER A 157 -0.16 7.93 -0.83
CA SER A 157 -0.04 9.33 -0.32
C SER A 157 -0.81 9.63 0.97
N ILE A 158 -1.23 8.60 1.72
CA ILE A 158 -1.92 8.79 3.00
C ILE A 158 -1.04 9.64 3.94
N GLY A 159 -1.64 10.71 4.49
CA GLY A 159 -0.96 11.66 5.37
C GLY A 159 -0.01 12.62 4.66
N ILE A 160 0.09 12.59 3.33
CA ILE A 160 0.93 13.50 2.53
C ILE A 160 0.04 14.53 1.82
N THR A 161 0.37 15.80 2.01
CA THR A 161 -0.28 16.94 1.34
C THR A 161 0.79 17.98 1.00
N ASP A 162 0.44 19.04 0.30
CA ASP A 162 1.36 20.17 0.06
C ASP A 162 1.94 20.72 1.37
N ASN A 163 1.17 20.64 2.46
CA ASN A 163 1.62 21.01 3.80
C ASN A 163 2.63 20.05 4.42
N SER A 164 2.96 18.93 3.77
CA SER A 164 4.01 18.01 4.20
C SER A 164 5.41 18.46 3.81
N ILE A 165 5.51 19.53 3.00
CA ILE A 165 6.77 20.14 2.58
C ILE A 165 7.10 21.28 3.53
N ALA A 166 8.30 21.26 4.09
CA ALA A 166 8.81 22.29 4.97
C ALA A 166 9.96 23.06 4.30
N THR A 167 9.91 24.39 4.33
CA THR A 167 10.96 25.26 3.81
C THR A 167 11.87 25.84 4.90
N THR A 168 11.49 25.62 6.16
CA THR A 168 12.25 26.08 7.34
C THR A 168 12.20 25.04 8.46
N TYR A 169 13.12 25.16 9.42
CA TYR A 169 13.10 24.27 10.59
C TYR A 169 11.83 24.41 11.45
N VAL A 170 11.33 25.63 11.61
CA VAL A 170 10.06 25.86 12.34
C VAL A 170 8.88 25.22 11.58
N GLY A 171 8.86 25.34 10.25
CA GLY A 171 7.91 24.64 9.42
C GLY A 171 7.99 23.12 9.60
N LEU A 172 9.20 22.56 9.58
CA LEU A 172 9.44 21.13 9.78
C LEU A 172 8.88 20.65 11.12
N GLN A 173 9.11 21.41 12.21
CA GLN A 173 8.56 21.06 13.52
C GLN A 173 7.02 21.01 13.53
N LYS A 174 6.36 21.96 12.83
CA LYS A 174 4.89 21.99 12.70
C LYS A 174 4.37 20.77 11.92
N VAL A 175 5.01 20.44 10.80
CA VAL A 175 4.65 19.29 9.97
C VAL A 175 4.79 17.99 10.77
N VAL A 176 5.94 17.79 11.43
CA VAL A 176 6.19 16.59 12.24
C VAL A 176 5.15 16.47 13.37
N LYS A 177 4.83 17.58 14.07
CA LYS A 177 3.83 17.56 15.13
C LYS A 177 2.45 17.16 14.59
N LYS A 178 2.04 17.76 13.46
CA LYS A 178 0.75 17.45 12.82
C LYS A 178 0.67 15.98 12.40
N LEU A 179 1.65 15.50 11.64
CA LEU A 179 1.65 14.11 11.14
C LEU A 179 1.67 13.09 12.28
N ARG A 180 2.43 13.34 13.36
CA ARG A 180 2.41 12.46 14.53
C ARG A 180 1.03 12.37 15.18
N ALA A 181 0.33 13.49 15.29
CA ALA A 181 -1.01 13.51 15.84
C ALA A 181 -2.02 12.76 14.96
N THR A 182 -1.81 12.74 13.64
CA THR A 182 -2.73 12.14 12.68
C THR A 182 -2.46 10.65 12.47
N VAL A 183 -1.18 10.27 12.27
CA VAL A 183 -0.85 8.90 11.84
C VAL A 183 -0.19 8.04 12.91
N GLY A 184 0.23 8.62 14.04
CA GLY A 184 0.73 7.88 15.21
C GLY A 184 1.87 6.90 14.96
N GLN A 185 2.75 7.15 13.97
CA GLN A 185 3.81 6.23 13.58
C GLN A 185 5.17 6.90 13.34
N THR A 186 6.18 6.10 13.05
CA THR A 186 7.49 6.57 12.58
C THR A 186 7.35 7.41 11.32
N LEU A 187 8.07 8.53 11.26
CA LEU A 187 8.13 9.41 10.10
C LEU A 187 9.50 9.30 9.40
N ILE A 188 9.51 9.61 8.11
CA ILE A 188 10.73 9.87 7.35
C ILE A 188 10.74 11.34 6.99
N ILE A 189 11.85 12.01 7.27
CA ILE A 189 12.15 13.36 6.81
C ILE A 189 13.16 13.21 5.68
N GLU A 190 12.83 13.68 4.50
CA GLU A 190 13.71 13.53 3.34
C GLU A 190 13.83 14.81 2.51
N GLU A 191 14.88 14.89 1.75
CA GLU A 191 15.07 15.94 0.76
C GLU A 191 13.91 15.97 -0.22
N PHE A 192 13.30 17.13 -0.42
CA PHE A 192 12.29 17.30 -1.45
C PHE A 192 12.96 17.55 -2.80
N ILE A 193 12.76 16.64 -3.74
CA ILE A 193 13.28 16.76 -5.09
C ILE A 193 12.21 17.42 -5.97
N PRO A 194 12.40 18.66 -6.42
CA PRO A 194 11.46 19.29 -7.34
C PRO A 194 11.59 18.67 -8.74
N GLY A 195 10.49 18.58 -9.46
CA GLY A 195 10.50 18.08 -10.83
C GLY A 195 9.23 17.34 -11.21
N ARG A 196 9.28 16.66 -12.35
CA ARG A 196 8.20 15.80 -12.81
C ARG A 196 8.30 14.45 -12.09
N GLU A 197 7.16 13.95 -11.62
CA GLU A 197 7.05 12.60 -11.06
C GLU A 197 6.65 11.61 -12.15
N PHE A 198 7.27 10.45 -12.15
CA PHE A 198 6.97 9.35 -13.06
C PHE A 198 6.70 8.09 -12.26
N GLN A 199 5.65 7.37 -12.64
CA GLN A 199 5.40 6.00 -12.20
C GLN A 199 5.94 5.05 -13.27
N VAL A 200 6.62 4.00 -12.83
CA VAL A 200 7.27 3.00 -13.68
C VAL A 200 6.66 1.63 -13.43
#